data_d75cccb61b01b4987b840efb719c8916
#
_entry.id   d75cccb61b01b4987b840efb719c8916
#
_cell.length_a   1.000
_cell.length_b   1.000
_cell.length_c   1.000
_cell.angle_alpha   90.00
_cell.angle_beta   90.00
_cell.angle_gamma   90.00
#
_symmetry.space_group_name_H-M   'P 1'
#
loop_
_entity.id
_entity.type
_entity.pdbx_description
1 polymer ?
#
loop_
_entity_poly.entity_id
_entity_poly.type
_entity_poly.pdbx_seq_one_letter_code
_entity_poly.pdbx_strand_id
1 'polypeptide(L)'
;LDHTEFLGSTLSEIAYEKAGIIKPGVPVVVGEDLPETRQVFLDKAKENNSQIIFAEDKPEVVNSTMTENYTRLYETVGYGTFEGQLAGECQIKNTNTILHVVPLLLKQGLLPQSYNDKKRITALVREAFSEVSSLTGLMGRWQYAGHRPDIVLDTGHNTGGWAYLGKALQSGNYPQVHVIFGIMADKDIDGVLSFLPQKLHYYFTRDSVARALPPEALRDRAE
;
A
#
# COMPACT_ATOMS: atom_id res chain seq x y z
N LEU A 1 -12.72 5.13 5.03
CA LEU A 1 -12.49 6.16 4.00
C LEU A 1 -11.45 7.15 4.52
N ASP A 2 -10.45 7.49 3.71
CA ASP A 2 -9.41 8.46 4.10
C ASP A 2 -9.71 9.81 3.42
N HIS A 3 -9.46 10.93 4.12
CA HIS A 3 -9.68 12.29 3.63
C HIS A 3 -11.14 12.63 3.24
N THR A 4 -12.12 12.13 3.96
CA THR A 4 -13.55 12.35 3.68
C THR A 4 -13.96 13.82 3.71
N GLU A 5 -13.28 14.65 4.48
CA GLU A 5 -13.51 16.11 4.52
C GLU A 5 -13.18 16.81 3.19
N PHE A 6 -12.27 16.24 2.37
CA PHE A 6 -11.79 16.84 1.12
C PHE A 6 -12.21 16.06 -0.13
N LEU A 7 -12.41 14.73 0.00
CA LEU A 7 -12.62 13.85 -1.15
C LEU A 7 -14.08 13.40 -1.33
N GLY A 8 -14.98 13.78 -0.43
CA GLY A 8 -16.39 13.37 -0.46
C GLY A 8 -16.72 12.23 0.49
N SER A 9 -18.01 11.97 0.64
CA SER A 9 -18.60 11.02 1.60
C SER A 9 -18.92 9.65 0.98
N THR A 10 -18.89 9.53 -0.34
CA THR A 10 -19.16 8.30 -1.08
C THR A 10 -17.94 7.78 -1.80
N LEU A 11 -17.91 6.46 -2.08
CA LEU A 11 -16.83 5.85 -2.87
C LEU A 11 -16.73 6.45 -4.27
N SER A 12 -17.86 6.79 -4.89
CA SER A 12 -17.88 7.42 -6.22
C SER A 12 -17.29 8.83 -6.21
N GLU A 13 -17.58 9.65 -5.19
CA GLU A 13 -16.99 10.98 -5.05
C GLU A 13 -15.47 10.89 -4.85
N ILE A 14 -15.01 10.01 -3.97
CA ILE A 14 -13.58 9.77 -3.75
C ILE A 14 -12.90 9.27 -5.03
N ALA A 15 -13.56 8.39 -5.77
CA ALA A 15 -13.05 7.91 -7.06
C ALA A 15 -12.96 9.04 -8.09
N TYR A 16 -13.93 9.94 -8.13
CA TYR A 16 -13.93 11.10 -9.02
C TYR A 16 -12.74 12.03 -8.76
N GLU A 17 -12.50 12.36 -7.50
CA GLU A 17 -11.33 13.16 -7.10
C GLU A 17 -10.00 12.46 -7.48
N LYS A 18 -9.88 11.17 -7.20
CA LYS A 18 -8.70 10.37 -7.60
C LYS A 18 -8.55 10.29 -9.12
N ALA A 19 -9.64 10.20 -9.87
CA ALA A 19 -9.62 10.19 -11.33
C ALA A 19 -9.17 11.53 -11.92
N GLY A 20 -9.17 12.62 -11.15
CA GLY A 20 -8.65 13.93 -11.55
C GLY A 20 -7.18 13.95 -11.96
N ILE A 21 -6.39 12.95 -11.55
CA ILE A 21 -4.99 12.81 -11.99
C ILE A 21 -4.85 12.22 -13.40
N ILE A 22 -5.90 11.66 -13.99
CA ILE A 22 -5.87 11.11 -15.35
C ILE A 22 -5.66 12.24 -16.35
N LYS A 23 -4.59 12.16 -17.13
CA LYS A 23 -4.19 13.20 -18.09
C LYS A 23 -4.50 12.78 -19.52
N PRO A 24 -4.80 13.73 -20.43
CA PRO A 24 -5.11 13.42 -21.82
C PRO A 24 -4.05 12.54 -22.51
N GLY A 25 -4.48 11.42 -23.06
CA GLY A 25 -3.64 10.47 -23.80
C GLY A 25 -2.65 9.67 -22.96
N VAL A 26 -2.60 9.87 -21.63
CA VAL A 26 -1.70 9.11 -20.73
C VAL A 26 -2.43 7.86 -20.25
N PRO A 27 -1.86 6.65 -20.44
CA PRO A 27 -2.45 5.42 -19.88
C PRO A 27 -2.59 5.47 -18.37
N VAL A 28 -3.66 4.90 -17.85
CA VAL A 28 -3.94 4.78 -16.43
C VAL A 28 -4.10 3.32 -16.01
N VAL A 29 -3.53 2.99 -14.87
CA VAL A 29 -3.73 1.70 -14.19
C VAL A 29 -4.48 1.95 -12.90
N VAL A 30 -5.62 1.28 -12.73
CA VAL A 30 -6.40 1.25 -11.49
C VAL A 30 -6.04 -0.05 -10.78
N GLY A 31 -5.48 0.07 -9.57
CA GLY A 31 -4.97 -1.06 -8.81
C GLY A 31 -6.07 -1.89 -8.17
N GLU A 32 -7.03 -1.20 -7.56
CA GLU A 32 -8.19 -1.80 -6.90
C GLU A 32 -9.42 -1.02 -7.29
N ASP A 33 -10.46 -1.70 -7.72
CA ASP A 33 -11.73 -1.09 -8.06
C ASP A 33 -12.91 -1.85 -7.43
N LEU A 34 -13.98 -1.10 -7.21
CA LEU A 34 -15.26 -1.60 -6.75
C LEU A 34 -16.32 -1.27 -7.80
N PRO A 35 -17.46 -1.96 -7.83
CA PRO A 35 -18.52 -1.66 -8.79
C PRO A 35 -18.88 -0.17 -8.83
N GLU A 36 -18.93 0.49 -7.66
CA GLU A 36 -19.28 1.90 -7.51
C GLU A 36 -18.20 2.86 -8.03
N THR A 37 -16.95 2.44 -8.09
CA THR A 37 -15.82 3.30 -8.49
C THR A 37 -15.39 3.06 -9.94
N ARG A 38 -15.62 1.86 -10.47
CA ARG A 38 -15.15 1.43 -11.78
C ARG A 38 -15.67 2.34 -12.91
N GLN A 39 -16.97 2.64 -12.89
CA GLN A 39 -17.57 3.48 -13.94
C GLN A 39 -16.97 4.89 -13.93
N VAL A 40 -16.70 5.45 -12.77
CA VAL A 40 -16.08 6.79 -12.64
C VAL A 40 -14.71 6.84 -13.33
N PHE A 41 -13.86 5.84 -13.12
CA PHE A 41 -12.56 5.75 -13.77
C PHE A 41 -12.68 5.54 -15.28
N LEU A 42 -13.64 4.70 -15.74
CA LEU A 42 -13.90 4.49 -17.16
C LEU A 42 -14.33 5.77 -17.88
N ASP A 43 -15.26 6.52 -17.30
CA ASP A 43 -15.76 7.77 -17.88
C ASP A 43 -14.64 8.80 -17.94
N LYS A 44 -13.84 8.93 -16.88
CA LYS A 44 -12.73 9.87 -16.84
C LYS A 44 -11.61 9.51 -17.83
N ALA A 45 -11.29 8.24 -17.98
CA ALA A 45 -10.33 7.78 -18.98
C ALA A 45 -10.82 8.06 -20.39
N LYS A 46 -12.13 7.84 -20.67
CA LYS A 46 -12.75 8.14 -21.94
C LYS A 46 -12.73 9.65 -22.27
N GLU A 47 -13.07 10.50 -21.32
CA GLU A 47 -12.98 11.97 -21.47
C GLU A 47 -11.58 12.43 -21.90
N ASN A 48 -10.55 11.76 -21.38
CA ASN A 48 -9.14 12.10 -21.64
C ASN A 48 -8.53 11.30 -22.80
N ASN A 49 -9.30 10.49 -23.54
CA ASN A 49 -8.78 9.56 -24.56
C ASN A 49 -7.62 8.70 -24.05
N SER A 50 -7.68 8.27 -22.79
CA SER A 50 -6.65 7.52 -22.08
C SER A 50 -6.97 6.02 -22.08
N GLN A 51 -5.98 5.20 -22.39
CA GLN A 51 -6.10 3.76 -22.17
C GLN A 51 -6.23 3.49 -20.68
N ILE A 52 -7.20 2.66 -20.26
CA ILE A 52 -7.36 2.24 -18.87
C ILE A 52 -7.15 0.73 -18.73
N ILE A 53 -6.48 0.35 -17.63
CA ILE A 53 -6.24 -1.03 -17.22
C ILE A 53 -6.67 -1.16 -15.78
N PHE A 54 -7.51 -2.14 -15.48
CA PHE A 54 -7.82 -2.56 -14.11
C PHE A 54 -6.94 -3.76 -13.79
N ALA A 55 -6.05 -3.59 -12.81
CA ALA A 55 -5.04 -4.59 -12.49
C ALA A 55 -5.63 -5.90 -11.93
N GLU A 56 -6.82 -5.83 -11.33
CA GLU A 56 -7.53 -7.00 -10.79
C GLU A 56 -8.22 -7.84 -11.88
N ASP A 57 -8.45 -7.30 -13.09
CA ASP A 57 -9.07 -8.06 -14.19
C ASP A 57 -8.15 -9.20 -14.71
N LYS A 58 -6.82 -9.01 -14.62
CA LYS A 58 -5.81 -10.00 -15.03
C LYS A 58 -4.63 -9.93 -14.08
N PRO A 59 -4.73 -10.51 -12.89
CA PRO A 59 -3.67 -10.39 -11.90
C PRO A 59 -2.32 -10.93 -12.41
N GLU A 60 -1.28 -10.12 -12.28
CA GLU A 60 0.11 -10.52 -12.50
C GLU A 60 0.66 -11.31 -11.30
N VAL A 61 0.25 -10.98 -10.08
CA VAL A 61 0.60 -11.72 -8.87
C VAL A 61 -0.39 -12.86 -8.70
N VAL A 62 0.08 -14.10 -8.79
CA VAL A 62 -0.75 -15.31 -8.63
C VAL A 62 -0.66 -15.91 -7.24
N ASN A 63 0.46 -15.72 -6.55
CA ASN A 63 0.65 -16.16 -5.17
C ASN A 63 1.67 -15.27 -4.47
N SER A 64 1.57 -15.17 -3.14
CA SER A 64 2.63 -14.54 -2.34
C SER A 64 2.66 -15.10 -0.93
N THR A 65 3.88 -15.24 -0.40
CA THR A 65 4.13 -15.72 0.97
C THR A 65 5.15 -14.83 1.65
N MET A 66 5.02 -14.67 2.97
CA MET A 66 6.06 -14.02 3.77
C MET A 66 7.20 -15.02 3.98
N THR A 67 8.43 -14.57 3.80
CA THR A 67 9.64 -15.37 4.04
C THR A 67 10.06 -15.32 5.50
N GLU A 68 10.98 -16.19 5.91
CA GLU A 68 11.59 -16.18 7.24
C GLU A 68 12.42 -14.90 7.50
N ASN A 69 12.86 -14.22 6.44
CA ASN A 69 13.61 -12.96 6.49
C ASN A 69 12.71 -11.72 6.53
N TYR A 70 11.39 -11.92 6.71
CA TYR A 70 10.40 -10.83 6.74
C TYR A 70 10.34 -9.99 5.46
N THR A 71 10.62 -10.62 4.34
CA THR A 71 10.36 -10.13 3.00
C THR A 71 9.15 -10.88 2.42
N ARG A 72 8.72 -10.53 1.23
CA ARG A 72 7.60 -11.19 0.58
C ARG A 72 8.03 -11.83 -0.74
N LEU A 73 7.87 -13.13 -0.85
CA LEU A 73 8.04 -13.86 -2.10
C LEU A 73 6.78 -13.70 -2.95
N TYR A 74 6.94 -13.31 -4.20
CA TYR A 74 5.89 -13.17 -5.18
C TYR A 74 6.07 -14.19 -6.30
N GLU A 75 4.99 -14.89 -6.67
CA GLU A 75 4.90 -15.68 -7.89
C GLU A 75 4.05 -14.92 -8.90
N THR A 76 4.59 -14.68 -10.09
CA THR A 76 3.95 -13.81 -11.08
C THR A 76 3.85 -14.46 -12.44
N VAL A 77 2.86 -14.03 -13.24
CA VAL A 77 2.65 -14.50 -14.62
C VAL A 77 3.79 -14.03 -15.53
N GLY A 78 4.11 -12.75 -15.48
CA GLY A 78 5.00 -12.10 -16.44
C GLY A 78 6.46 -12.00 -16.02
N TYR A 79 6.80 -12.04 -14.72
CA TYR A 79 8.13 -11.74 -14.19
C TYR A 79 8.77 -12.89 -13.42
N GLY A 80 8.10 -14.07 -13.38
CA GLY A 80 8.54 -15.24 -12.62
C GLY A 80 8.46 -15.00 -11.12
N THR A 81 9.26 -15.73 -10.35
CA THR A 81 9.29 -15.62 -8.89
C THR A 81 10.37 -14.65 -8.46
N PHE A 82 10.03 -13.72 -7.55
CA PHE A 82 10.99 -12.77 -6.98
C PHE A 82 10.59 -12.39 -5.55
N GLU A 83 11.58 -11.87 -4.83
CA GLU A 83 11.42 -11.41 -3.45
C GLU A 83 11.30 -9.89 -3.43
N GLY A 84 10.35 -9.38 -2.64
CA GLY A 84 10.13 -7.96 -2.41
C GLY A 84 10.40 -7.59 -0.96
N GLN A 85 11.09 -6.49 -0.74
CA GLN A 85 11.50 -6.01 0.57
C GLN A 85 10.32 -5.56 1.45
N LEU A 86 9.23 -5.08 0.83
CA LEU A 86 8.04 -4.61 1.54
C LEU A 86 7.10 -5.80 1.81
N ALA A 87 7.03 -6.24 3.08
CA ALA A 87 6.38 -7.51 3.43
C ALA A 87 4.88 -7.39 3.77
N GLY A 88 4.34 -6.18 3.97
CA GLY A 88 2.93 -5.97 4.34
C GLY A 88 1.94 -6.59 3.34
N GLU A 89 0.82 -7.12 3.82
CA GLU A 89 -0.19 -7.75 2.94
C GLU A 89 -0.76 -6.80 1.88
N CYS A 90 -0.93 -5.51 2.20
CA CYS A 90 -1.37 -4.50 1.23
C CYS A 90 -0.42 -4.36 0.03
N GLN A 91 0.85 -4.77 0.17
CA GLN A 91 1.82 -4.72 -0.92
C GLN A 91 1.54 -5.75 -2.02
N ILE A 92 0.73 -6.76 -1.78
CA ILE A 92 0.30 -7.72 -2.82
C ILE A 92 -0.44 -6.97 -3.94
N LYS A 93 -1.42 -6.16 -3.57
CA LYS A 93 -2.20 -5.34 -4.53
C LYS A 93 -1.36 -4.25 -5.16
N ASN A 94 -0.49 -3.60 -4.38
CA ASN A 94 0.42 -2.58 -4.89
C ASN A 94 1.40 -3.18 -5.91
N THR A 95 1.99 -4.33 -5.62
CA THR A 95 2.87 -5.07 -6.54
C THR A 95 2.13 -5.43 -7.82
N ASN A 96 0.91 -5.99 -7.71
CA ASN A 96 0.09 -6.29 -8.87
C ASN A 96 -0.11 -5.06 -9.76
N THR A 97 -0.44 -3.92 -9.17
CA THR A 97 -0.61 -2.64 -9.88
C THR A 97 0.68 -2.19 -10.58
N ILE A 98 1.82 -2.22 -9.87
CA ILE A 98 3.12 -1.81 -10.42
C ILE A 98 3.51 -2.68 -11.61
N LEU A 99 3.29 -4.00 -11.54
CA LEU A 99 3.62 -4.92 -12.64
C LEU A 99 2.81 -4.63 -13.92
N HIS A 100 1.60 -4.08 -13.81
CA HIS A 100 0.84 -3.58 -14.96
C HIS A 100 1.35 -2.23 -15.50
N VAL A 101 2.00 -1.42 -14.68
CA VAL A 101 2.59 -0.14 -15.10
C VAL A 101 3.87 -0.35 -15.92
N VAL A 102 4.70 -1.32 -15.57
CA VAL A 102 6.01 -1.56 -16.20
C VAL A 102 5.92 -1.65 -17.75
N PRO A 103 5.03 -2.46 -18.35
CA PRO A 103 4.92 -2.54 -19.82
C PRO A 103 4.43 -1.23 -20.47
N LEU A 104 3.67 -0.42 -19.75
CA LEU A 104 3.25 0.90 -20.23
C LEU A 104 4.43 1.87 -20.29
N LEU A 105 5.30 1.86 -19.29
CA LEU A 105 6.52 2.68 -19.27
C LEU A 105 7.45 2.32 -20.44
N LEU A 106 7.59 1.03 -20.75
CA LEU A 106 8.35 0.57 -21.92
C LEU A 106 7.73 1.08 -23.22
N LYS A 107 6.41 0.89 -23.37
CA LYS A 107 5.67 1.31 -24.57
C LYS A 107 5.73 2.83 -24.82
N GLN A 108 5.78 3.62 -23.75
CA GLN A 108 5.89 5.08 -23.82
C GLN A 108 7.35 5.57 -23.97
N GLY A 109 8.34 4.69 -24.01
CA GLY A 109 9.75 5.07 -24.10
C GLY A 109 10.31 5.74 -22.83
N LEU A 110 9.63 5.58 -21.69
CA LEU A 110 10.07 6.11 -20.39
C LEU A 110 11.13 5.23 -19.72
N LEU A 111 11.33 4.01 -20.24
CA LEU A 111 12.44 3.13 -19.90
C LEU A 111 13.34 2.95 -21.14
N PRO A 112 14.66 2.76 -20.95
CA PRO A 112 15.58 2.50 -22.05
C PRO A 112 15.13 1.30 -22.91
N GLN A 113 15.30 1.40 -24.23
CA GLN A 113 14.90 0.34 -25.17
C GLN A 113 15.57 -1.01 -24.89
N SER A 114 16.73 -1.02 -24.22
CA SER A 114 17.41 -2.25 -23.80
C SER A 114 16.56 -3.12 -22.87
N TYR A 115 15.55 -2.53 -22.18
CA TYR A 115 14.62 -3.26 -21.32
C TYR A 115 13.43 -3.86 -22.07
N ASN A 116 13.33 -3.72 -23.38
CA ASN A 116 12.41 -4.52 -24.19
C ASN A 116 12.81 -6.00 -24.20
N ASP A 117 14.05 -6.34 -23.86
CA ASP A 117 14.46 -7.71 -23.61
C ASP A 117 13.84 -8.26 -22.33
N LYS A 118 13.16 -9.41 -22.45
CA LYS A 118 12.42 -10.05 -21.35
C LYS A 118 13.29 -10.36 -20.13
N LYS A 119 14.54 -10.79 -20.34
CA LYS A 119 15.44 -11.12 -19.24
C LYS A 119 15.89 -9.88 -18.50
N ARG A 120 16.19 -8.80 -19.23
CA ARG A 120 16.61 -7.53 -18.65
C ARG A 120 15.51 -6.86 -17.85
N ILE A 121 14.28 -6.78 -18.36
CA ILE A 121 13.17 -6.19 -17.62
C ILE A 121 12.80 -7.02 -16.39
N THR A 122 12.85 -8.35 -16.49
CA THR A 122 12.64 -9.21 -15.33
C THR A 122 13.70 -9.03 -14.26
N ALA A 123 14.98 -8.89 -14.65
CA ALA A 123 16.07 -8.62 -13.71
C ALA A 123 15.89 -7.25 -13.02
N LEU A 124 15.57 -6.20 -13.80
CA LEU A 124 15.29 -4.87 -13.26
C LEU A 124 14.14 -4.88 -12.24
N VAL A 125 13.03 -5.54 -12.56
CA VAL A 125 11.87 -5.64 -11.65
C VAL A 125 12.28 -6.34 -10.36
N ARG A 126 12.99 -7.45 -10.43
CA ARG A 126 13.47 -8.19 -9.25
C ARG A 126 14.38 -7.33 -8.36
N GLU A 127 15.35 -6.66 -8.95
CA GLU A 127 16.26 -5.76 -8.24
C GLU A 127 15.50 -4.60 -7.58
N ALA A 128 14.62 -3.94 -8.32
CA ALA A 128 13.83 -2.83 -7.81
C ALA A 128 12.91 -3.22 -6.63
N PHE A 129 12.33 -4.41 -6.64
CA PHE A 129 11.51 -4.89 -5.52
C PHE A 129 12.33 -5.36 -4.32
N SER A 130 13.49 -5.99 -4.54
CA SER A 130 14.35 -6.47 -3.45
C SER A 130 15.11 -5.34 -2.74
N GLU A 131 15.32 -4.19 -3.42
CA GLU A 131 16.15 -3.08 -2.94
C GLU A 131 15.37 -1.76 -2.81
N VAL A 132 14.02 -1.82 -2.77
CA VAL A 132 13.20 -0.60 -2.84
C VAL A 132 13.54 0.42 -1.75
N SER A 133 13.80 -0.01 -0.52
CA SER A 133 14.13 0.93 0.58
C SER A 133 15.51 1.55 0.40
N SER A 134 16.52 0.79 -0.01
CA SER A 134 17.87 1.30 -0.27
C SER A 134 17.91 2.23 -1.49
N LEU A 135 17.17 1.90 -2.55
CA LEU A 135 17.12 2.69 -3.78
C LEU A 135 16.32 4.00 -3.63
N THR A 136 15.28 4.01 -2.79
CA THR A 136 14.31 5.12 -2.74
C THR A 136 14.25 5.85 -1.39
N GLY A 137 14.80 5.27 -0.32
CA GLY A 137 14.63 5.76 1.04
C GLY A 137 13.23 5.50 1.62
N LEU A 138 12.39 4.70 0.95
CA LEU A 138 11.05 4.37 1.44
C LEU A 138 11.13 3.53 2.73
N MET A 139 10.51 4.03 3.81
CA MET A 139 10.48 3.38 5.11
C MET A 139 9.04 3.23 5.63
N GLY A 140 8.86 2.38 6.67
CA GLY A 140 7.59 2.26 7.38
C GLY A 140 6.48 1.59 6.56
N ARG A 141 6.78 0.50 5.86
CA ARG A 141 5.80 -0.35 5.17
C ARG A 141 5.96 -1.80 5.63
N TRP A 142 5.56 -2.08 6.86
CA TRP A 142 5.84 -3.34 7.57
C TRP A 142 7.34 -3.66 7.54
N GLN A 143 8.12 -2.63 7.86
CA GLN A 143 9.57 -2.69 7.76
C GLN A 143 10.18 -3.30 9.01
N TYR A 144 10.96 -4.35 8.86
CA TYR A 144 11.80 -4.87 9.93
C TYR A 144 13.02 -3.97 10.14
N ALA A 145 13.11 -3.41 11.36
CA ALA A 145 14.19 -2.49 11.77
C ALA A 145 15.17 -3.11 12.77
N GLY A 146 14.87 -4.28 13.34
CA GLY A 146 15.75 -4.97 14.28
C GLY A 146 15.21 -6.31 14.71
N HIS A 147 16.09 -7.13 15.30
CA HIS A 147 15.80 -8.46 15.82
C HIS A 147 16.24 -8.57 17.29
N ARG A 148 15.46 -9.30 18.09
CA ARG A 148 15.70 -9.58 19.51
C ARG A 148 15.67 -8.32 20.40
N PRO A 149 14.51 -7.66 20.56
CA PRO A 149 13.22 -8.07 20.01
C PRO A 149 13.07 -7.74 18.53
N ASP A 150 12.11 -8.36 17.87
CA ASP A 150 11.70 -7.96 16.52
C ASP A 150 11.07 -6.56 16.58
N ILE A 151 11.58 -5.65 15.76
CA ILE A 151 11.10 -4.28 15.66
C ILE A 151 10.53 -4.08 14.26
N VAL A 152 9.24 -3.79 14.20
CA VAL A 152 8.52 -3.52 12.93
C VAL A 152 8.05 -2.07 12.91
N LEU A 153 8.31 -1.39 11.82
CA LEU A 153 7.87 -0.01 11.57
C LEU A 153 6.79 0.00 10.49
N ASP A 154 5.68 0.68 10.76
CA ASP A 154 4.64 0.94 9.77
C ASP A 154 4.06 2.34 9.93
N THR A 155 3.67 2.97 8.82
CA THR A 155 3.07 4.31 8.78
C THR A 155 1.55 4.26 8.55
N GLY A 156 0.90 3.13 8.82
CA GLY A 156 -0.54 2.98 8.76
C GLY A 156 -1.25 4.01 9.63
N HIS A 157 -2.12 4.82 9.02
CA HIS A 157 -2.77 5.96 9.66
C HIS A 157 -4.26 6.09 9.31
N ASN A 158 -4.81 5.11 8.62
CA ASN A 158 -6.22 5.06 8.23
C ASN A 158 -6.82 3.67 8.44
N THR A 159 -8.14 3.58 8.40
CA THR A 159 -8.88 2.32 8.61
C THR A 159 -8.48 1.22 7.63
N GLY A 160 -8.23 1.56 6.35
CA GLY A 160 -7.80 0.59 5.34
C GLY A 160 -6.44 -0.04 5.66
N GLY A 161 -5.46 0.77 6.09
CA GLY A 161 -4.14 0.30 6.54
C GLY A 161 -4.25 -0.55 7.81
N TRP A 162 -5.03 -0.08 8.79
CA TRP A 162 -5.19 -0.79 10.06
C TRP A 162 -5.99 -2.09 9.97
N ALA A 163 -6.86 -2.25 8.98
CA ALA A 163 -7.49 -3.54 8.70
C ALA A 163 -6.44 -4.64 8.39
N TYR A 164 -5.34 -4.30 7.72
CA TYR A 164 -4.22 -5.22 7.48
C TYR A 164 -3.31 -5.34 8.70
N LEU A 165 -2.94 -4.22 9.34
CA LEU A 165 -2.04 -4.20 10.49
C LEU A 165 -2.64 -4.94 11.68
N GLY A 166 -3.89 -4.66 12.02
CA GLY A 166 -4.61 -5.33 13.12
C GLY A 166 -4.69 -6.83 12.91
N LYS A 167 -4.99 -7.27 11.69
CA LYS A 167 -5.00 -8.69 11.32
C LYS A 167 -3.61 -9.32 11.46
N ALA A 168 -2.55 -8.65 10.98
CA ALA A 168 -1.18 -9.14 11.09
C ALA A 168 -0.72 -9.26 12.56
N LEU A 169 -1.08 -8.30 13.41
CA LEU A 169 -0.80 -8.34 14.85
C LEU A 169 -1.55 -9.46 15.57
N GLN A 170 -2.78 -9.80 15.14
CA GLN A 170 -3.57 -10.89 15.71
C GLN A 170 -3.11 -12.28 15.26
N SER A 171 -2.72 -12.40 14.00
CA SER A 171 -2.32 -13.70 13.39
C SER A 171 -0.86 -14.06 13.64
N GLY A 172 -0.04 -13.08 14.05
CA GLY A 172 1.37 -13.30 14.35
C GLY A 172 1.55 -14.21 15.57
N ASN A 173 2.42 -15.22 15.46
CA ASN A 173 2.72 -16.13 16.56
C ASN A 173 3.79 -15.52 17.49
N TYR A 174 3.52 -14.32 18.02
CA TYR A 174 4.42 -13.62 18.93
C TYR A 174 4.02 -13.86 20.37
N PRO A 175 4.97 -14.25 21.26
CA PRO A 175 4.68 -14.49 22.67
C PRO A 175 4.22 -13.22 23.41
N GLN A 176 4.70 -12.07 22.98
CA GLN A 176 4.33 -10.76 23.52
C GLN A 176 4.47 -9.69 22.43
N VAL A 177 3.51 -8.77 22.35
CA VAL A 177 3.52 -7.67 21.40
C VAL A 177 3.35 -6.34 22.13
N HIS A 178 4.25 -5.41 21.85
CA HIS A 178 4.22 -4.04 22.30
C HIS A 178 4.01 -3.12 21.10
N VAL A 179 3.00 -2.25 21.17
CA VAL A 179 2.65 -1.34 20.08
C VAL A 179 2.87 0.09 20.53
N ILE A 180 3.83 0.78 19.93
CA ILE A 180 3.99 2.24 20.10
C ILE A 180 3.15 2.90 19.02
N PHE A 181 2.10 3.64 19.42
CA PHE A 181 1.09 4.15 18.50
C PHE A 181 0.85 5.65 18.69
N GLY A 182 0.84 6.37 17.59
CA GLY A 182 0.45 7.78 17.51
C GLY A 182 -0.29 8.05 16.20
N ILE A 183 -1.21 9.02 16.22
CA ILE A 183 -2.04 9.36 15.05
C ILE A 183 -2.27 10.87 14.98
N MET A 184 -2.54 11.38 13.79
CA MET A 184 -2.90 12.78 13.57
C MET A 184 -4.38 13.02 13.93
N ALA A 185 -4.70 14.20 14.47
CA ALA A 185 -6.04 14.53 14.95
C ALA A 185 -7.10 14.64 13.84
N ASP A 186 -6.65 14.85 12.59
CA ASP A 186 -7.49 14.94 11.38
C ASP A 186 -7.88 13.57 10.79
N LYS A 187 -7.51 12.45 11.44
CA LYS A 187 -7.81 11.10 10.96
C LYS A 187 -9.05 10.50 11.63
N ASP A 188 -9.60 9.48 11.01
CA ASP A 188 -10.68 8.67 11.59
C ASP A 188 -10.14 7.81 12.74
N ILE A 189 -10.02 8.44 13.92
CA ILE A 189 -9.38 7.85 15.10
C ILE A 189 -10.19 6.64 15.56
N ASP A 190 -11.51 6.78 15.72
CA ASP A 190 -12.37 5.73 16.26
C ASP A 190 -12.44 4.53 15.29
N GLY A 191 -12.47 4.80 13.98
CA GLY A 191 -12.37 3.77 12.95
C GLY A 191 -11.04 3.02 13.01
N VAL A 192 -9.92 3.71 13.22
CA VAL A 192 -8.59 3.07 13.40
C VAL A 192 -8.53 2.26 14.69
N LEU A 193 -9.00 2.82 15.82
CA LEU A 193 -9.00 2.15 17.11
C LEU A 193 -9.81 0.85 17.10
N SER A 194 -10.88 0.78 16.29
CA SER A 194 -11.70 -0.43 16.15
C SER A 194 -10.93 -1.65 15.60
N PHE A 195 -9.80 -1.43 14.93
CA PHE A 195 -8.91 -2.49 14.42
C PHE A 195 -7.79 -2.87 15.39
N LEU A 196 -7.62 -2.16 16.49
CA LEU A 196 -6.56 -2.47 17.46
C LEU A 196 -6.92 -3.74 18.24
N PRO A 197 -6.04 -4.78 18.25
CA PRO A 197 -6.26 -5.98 19.06
C PRO A 197 -6.23 -5.66 20.56
N GLN A 198 -7.26 -6.02 21.30
CA GLN A 198 -7.43 -5.67 22.72
C GLN A 198 -6.42 -6.29 23.70
N LYS A 199 -5.73 -7.36 23.30
CA LYS A 199 -4.84 -8.14 24.19
C LYS A 199 -3.36 -7.78 24.07
N LEU A 200 -3.03 -6.61 23.54
CA LEU A 200 -1.67 -6.16 23.32
C LEU A 200 -1.30 -5.03 24.31
N HIS A 201 -0.01 -4.77 24.45
CA HIS A 201 0.49 -3.65 25.26
C HIS A 201 0.64 -2.40 24.38
N TYR A 202 -0.12 -1.34 24.65
CA TYR A 202 -0.08 -0.09 23.90
C TYR A 202 0.65 1.01 24.65
N TYR A 203 1.46 1.75 23.92
CA TYR A 203 2.16 2.95 24.36
C TYR A 203 1.78 4.09 23.43
N PHE A 204 0.92 4.98 23.89
CA PHE A 204 0.48 6.11 23.09
C PHE A 204 1.52 7.21 23.09
N THR A 205 1.80 7.75 21.92
CA THR A 205 2.78 8.80 21.69
C THR A 205 2.27 9.81 20.66
N ARG A 206 3.02 10.89 20.48
CA ARG A 206 2.71 11.86 19.42
C ARG A 206 3.97 12.35 18.74
N ASP A 207 3.82 12.77 17.49
CA ASP A 207 4.82 13.56 16.76
C ASP A 207 4.90 14.99 17.36
N SER A 208 5.98 15.69 17.06
CA SER A 208 6.20 17.10 17.45
C SER A 208 5.35 18.10 16.63
N VAL A 209 4.66 17.66 15.57
CA VAL A 209 3.84 18.53 14.72
C VAL A 209 2.52 18.92 15.40
N ALA A 210 2.05 20.14 15.14
CA ALA A 210 0.87 20.72 15.81
C ALA A 210 -0.43 19.90 15.62
N ARG A 211 -0.58 19.17 14.49
CA ARG A 211 -1.75 18.35 14.18
C ARG A 211 -1.73 16.95 14.81
N ALA A 212 -0.67 16.59 15.53
CA ALA A 212 -0.60 15.29 16.21
C ALA A 212 -1.57 15.25 17.40
N LEU A 213 -2.33 14.14 17.50
CA LEU A 213 -3.25 13.94 18.64
C LEU A 213 -2.46 13.76 19.94
N PRO A 214 -2.82 14.47 21.03
CA PRO A 214 -2.18 14.27 22.33
C PRO A 214 -2.34 12.82 22.82
N PRO A 215 -1.29 12.21 23.43
CA PRO A 215 -1.34 10.82 23.88
C PRO A 215 -2.46 10.54 24.89
N GLU A 216 -2.75 11.50 25.75
CA GLU A 216 -3.82 11.40 26.75
C GLU A 216 -5.20 11.32 26.08
N ALA A 217 -5.45 12.16 25.05
CA ALA A 217 -6.68 12.15 24.29
C ALA A 217 -6.85 10.85 23.46
N LEU A 218 -5.73 10.29 22.98
CA LEU A 218 -5.74 9.02 22.26
C LEU A 218 -6.06 7.85 23.22
N ARG A 219 -5.45 7.85 24.42
CA ARG A 219 -5.73 6.86 25.47
C ARG A 219 -7.21 6.88 25.87
N ASP A 220 -7.74 8.07 26.19
CA ASP A 220 -9.12 8.23 26.68
C ASP A 220 -10.17 7.78 25.64
N ARG A 221 -9.80 7.73 24.34
CA ARG A 221 -10.65 7.16 23.29
C ARG A 221 -10.47 5.65 23.09
N ALA A 222 -9.32 5.11 23.51
CA ALA A 222 -9.01 3.69 23.36
C ALA A 222 -9.51 2.82 24.52
N GLU A 223 -9.81 3.43 25.68
CA GLU A 223 -10.43 2.82 26.87
C GLU A 223 -11.95 2.69 26.71
#